data_498c260ed860158d825c9fdc9b989a20
#
_entry.id   498c260ed860158d825c9fdc9b989a20
#
_cell.length_a   1.000
_cell.length_b   1.000
_cell.length_c   1.000
_cell.angle_alpha   90.00
_cell.angle_beta   90.00
_cell.angle_gamma   90.00
#
_symmetry.space_group_name_H-M   'P 1'
#
loop_
_entity.id
_entity.type
_entity.pdbx_description
1 polymer ?
#
loop_
_entity_poly.entity_id
_entity_poly.type
_entity_poly.pdbx_seq_one_letter_code
_entity_poly.pdbx_strand_id
1 'polypeptide(L)'
;MTSGSDAAAGRRPARLDEYSGDIIAFDLESGRVYKALMEITIGLTSAEADGRLAAGEQLPRPWPRPHQALIDTGSQHTHVKKDIVDHLGLDPVSDVKVPSRRPDGGVTFGLLYRVRISFGGGPGRDVKVVAGAAPGVPHDVLIGTTLLTHCTLSWNGPEGTFTISML
;
A
#
# COMPACT_ATOMS: atom_id res chain seq x y z
N MET A 1 -21.53 29.08 44.46
CA MET A 1 -21.98 27.87 43.76
C MET A 1 -21.76 28.10 42.29
N THR A 2 -20.65 27.68 41.79
CA THR A 2 -20.32 27.74 40.35
C THR A 2 -19.79 26.35 39.95
N SER A 3 -20.66 25.60 39.28
CA SER A 3 -20.34 24.31 38.73
C SER A 3 -19.54 24.52 37.45
N GLY A 4 -18.24 24.26 37.50
CA GLY A 4 -17.39 24.10 36.32
C GLY A 4 -17.69 22.78 35.66
N SER A 5 -18.28 22.79 34.48
CA SER A 5 -18.34 21.60 33.62
C SER A 5 -17.05 21.53 32.83
N ASP A 6 -16.12 20.69 33.25
CA ASP A 6 -14.99 20.25 32.47
C ASP A 6 -15.50 19.37 31.34
N ALA A 7 -15.62 19.96 30.16
CA ALA A 7 -15.81 19.20 28.91
C ALA A 7 -14.48 18.52 28.58
N ALA A 8 -14.35 17.27 29.00
CA ALA A 8 -13.28 16.39 28.54
C ALA A 8 -13.36 16.29 27.02
N ALA A 9 -12.51 17.06 26.35
CA ALA A 9 -12.29 16.90 24.91
C ALA A 9 -11.83 15.46 24.66
N GLY A 10 -12.74 14.62 24.17
CA GLY A 10 -12.46 13.24 23.83
C GLY A 10 -11.31 13.20 22.82
N ARG A 11 -10.13 12.79 23.28
CA ARG A 11 -9.04 12.42 22.40
C ARG A 11 -9.57 11.32 21.48
N ARG A 12 -9.73 11.64 20.18
CA ARG A 12 -9.94 10.61 19.18
C ARG A 12 -8.79 9.59 19.34
N PRO A 13 -9.10 8.29 19.43
CA PRO A 13 -8.04 7.28 19.45
C PRO A 13 -7.19 7.51 18.21
N ALA A 14 -5.86 7.49 18.38
CA ALA A 14 -4.93 7.58 17.27
C ALA A 14 -5.33 6.50 16.24
N ARG A 15 -5.56 6.90 15.00
CA ARG A 15 -5.86 5.95 13.92
C ARG A 15 -4.59 5.12 13.72
N LEU A 16 -4.68 3.84 14.06
CA LEU A 16 -3.53 2.90 14.04
C LEU A 16 -3.03 2.59 12.61
N ASP A 17 -3.69 3.09 11.58
CA ASP A 17 -3.38 2.80 10.19
C ASP A 17 -3.23 4.11 9.39
N GLU A 18 -2.36 4.96 9.89
CA GLU A 18 -2.04 6.27 9.32
C GLU A 18 -0.54 6.39 9.07
N TYR A 19 -0.18 6.98 7.95
CA TYR A 19 1.19 7.32 7.58
C TYR A 19 1.25 8.78 7.13
N SER A 20 2.28 9.50 7.59
CA SER A 20 2.62 10.83 7.10
C SER A 20 4.05 10.82 6.55
N GLY A 21 4.24 11.48 5.44
CA GLY A 21 5.53 11.50 4.75
C GLY A 21 5.73 12.76 3.92
N ASP A 22 6.92 12.85 3.35
CA ASP A 22 7.33 13.98 2.53
C ASP A 22 7.02 13.73 1.05
N ILE A 23 6.66 14.80 0.35
CA ILE A 23 6.54 14.83 -1.10
C ILE A 23 7.91 15.11 -1.66
N ILE A 24 8.50 14.13 -2.34
CA ILE A 24 9.85 14.23 -2.88
C ILE A 24 9.78 14.78 -4.31
N ALA A 25 10.55 15.83 -4.58
CA ALA A 25 10.72 16.37 -5.92
C ALA A 25 11.87 15.65 -6.65
N PHE A 26 11.60 15.22 -7.87
CA PHE A 26 12.59 14.68 -8.79
C PHE A 26 12.74 15.65 -9.96
N ASP A 27 13.98 16.05 -10.24
CA ASP A 27 14.28 16.82 -11.42
C ASP A 27 14.46 15.87 -12.61
N LEU A 28 13.61 16.04 -13.63
CA LEU A 28 13.72 15.36 -14.91
C LEU A 28 14.12 16.41 -15.97
N GLU A 29 14.68 15.98 -17.08
CA GLU A 29 14.98 16.86 -18.22
C GLU A 29 13.75 17.64 -18.72
N SER A 30 12.54 17.10 -18.54
CA SER A 30 11.27 17.70 -18.92
C SER A 30 10.58 18.53 -17.82
N GLY A 31 11.21 18.66 -16.63
CA GLY A 31 10.67 19.40 -15.48
C GLY A 31 10.69 18.61 -14.17
N ARG A 32 10.09 19.19 -13.12
CA ARG A 32 9.98 18.55 -11.80
C ARG A 32 8.79 17.64 -11.72
N VAL A 33 9.00 16.43 -11.20
CA VAL A 33 7.96 15.48 -10.84
C VAL A 33 7.94 15.31 -9.33
N TYR A 34 6.78 15.45 -8.73
CA TYR A 34 6.56 15.29 -7.29
C TYR A 34 5.96 13.92 -7.00
N LYS A 35 6.55 13.19 -6.07
CA LYS A 35 6.11 11.84 -5.71
C LYS A 35 5.92 11.70 -4.21
N ALA A 36 4.80 11.11 -3.81
CA ALA A 36 4.56 10.68 -2.44
C ALA A 36 5.04 9.24 -2.28
N LEU A 37 6.12 9.06 -1.56
CA LEU A 37 6.70 7.76 -1.22
C LEU A 37 6.40 7.45 0.25
N MET A 38 6.03 6.20 0.52
CA MET A 38 5.76 5.74 1.86
C MET A 38 6.29 4.33 2.10
N GLU A 39 6.41 3.97 3.37
CA GLU A 39 6.71 2.61 3.78
C GLU A 39 5.43 1.87 4.15
N ILE A 40 5.28 0.66 3.64
CA ILE A 40 4.16 -0.22 3.94
C ILE A 40 4.65 -1.62 4.30
N THR A 41 3.82 -2.38 5.00
CA THR A 41 4.03 -3.81 5.17
C THR A 41 3.00 -4.59 4.35
N ILE A 42 3.46 -5.73 3.78
CA ILE A 42 2.61 -6.63 3.02
C ILE A 42 2.74 -8.03 3.63
N GLY A 43 1.60 -8.67 3.86
CA GLY A 43 1.52 -10.00 4.44
C GLY A 43 0.38 -10.82 3.90
N LEU A 44 0.22 -12.01 4.45
CA LEU A 44 -0.95 -12.86 4.21
C LEU A 44 -2.22 -12.17 4.72
N THR A 45 -3.34 -12.40 4.07
CA THR A 45 -4.64 -12.07 4.67
C THR A 45 -4.84 -12.89 5.95
N SER A 46 -5.72 -12.44 6.86
CA SER A 46 -6.01 -13.22 8.06
C SER A 46 -6.53 -14.61 7.71
N ALA A 47 -7.44 -14.70 6.75
CA ALA A 47 -8.01 -15.98 6.32
C ALA A 47 -6.95 -16.95 5.78
N GLU A 48 -5.99 -16.44 5.00
CA GLU A 48 -4.88 -17.26 4.47
C GLU A 48 -3.94 -17.72 5.59
N ALA A 49 -3.59 -16.82 6.51
CA ALA A 49 -2.75 -17.15 7.65
C ALA A 49 -3.40 -18.20 8.57
N ASP A 50 -4.67 -18.00 8.90
CA ASP A 50 -5.45 -18.93 9.74
C ASP A 50 -5.58 -20.30 9.07
N GLY A 51 -5.84 -20.32 7.75
CA GLY A 51 -5.93 -21.56 6.97
C GLY A 51 -4.64 -22.36 7.00
N ARG A 52 -3.50 -21.72 6.79
CA ARG A 52 -2.18 -22.38 6.85
C ARG A 52 -1.85 -22.89 8.24
N LEU A 53 -2.11 -22.10 9.28
CA LEU A 53 -1.92 -22.55 10.66
C LEU A 53 -2.79 -23.76 11.01
N ALA A 54 -4.05 -23.76 10.57
CA ALA A 54 -4.97 -24.90 10.76
C ALA A 54 -4.48 -26.16 10.02
N ALA A 55 -3.80 -26.01 8.89
CA ALA A 55 -3.17 -27.10 8.16
C ALA A 55 -1.82 -27.54 8.72
N GLY A 56 -1.32 -26.90 9.79
CA GLY A 56 -0.02 -27.20 10.40
C GLY A 56 1.17 -26.66 9.59
N GLU A 57 0.93 -25.73 8.68
CA GLU A 57 1.98 -25.12 7.87
C GLU A 57 2.67 -23.98 8.63
N GLN A 58 3.93 -23.74 8.29
CA GLN A 58 4.65 -22.57 8.79
C GLN A 58 4.30 -21.33 7.98
N LEU A 59 4.05 -20.22 8.67
CA LEU A 59 3.86 -18.94 7.99
C LEU A 59 5.20 -18.45 7.41
N PRO A 60 5.18 -17.72 6.28
CA PRO A 60 6.37 -17.11 5.73
C PRO A 60 6.98 -16.14 6.73
N ARG A 61 8.30 -16.06 6.74
CA ARG A 61 8.98 -15.06 7.59
C ARG A 61 8.57 -13.66 7.17
N PRO A 62 8.45 -12.72 8.11
CA PRO A 62 8.24 -11.32 7.75
C PRO A 62 9.32 -10.84 6.76
N TRP A 63 8.94 -9.98 5.83
CA TRP A 63 9.93 -9.33 4.96
C TRP A 63 10.91 -8.53 5.82
N PRO A 64 12.22 -8.53 5.53
CA PRO A 64 13.25 -7.99 6.43
C PRO A 64 13.18 -6.47 6.63
N ARG A 65 12.43 -5.76 5.77
CA ARG A 65 12.23 -4.30 5.84
C ARG A 65 10.84 -3.94 5.29
N PRO A 66 10.29 -2.77 5.64
CA PRO A 66 9.11 -2.25 4.96
C PRO A 66 9.33 -2.12 3.45
N HIS A 67 8.25 -2.25 2.68
CA HIS A 67 8.29 -2.04 1.23
C HIS A 67 8.15 -0.57 0.90
N GLN A 68 8.94 -0.10 -0.05
CA GLN A 68 8.80 1.25 -0.60
C GLN A 68 7.61 1.28 -1.55
N ALA A 69 6.64 2.14 -1.27
CA ALA A 69 5.43 2.30 -2.05
C ALA A 69 5.32 3.72 -2.61
N LEU A 70 4.95 3.82 -3.88
CA LEU A 70 4.60 5.07 -4.56
C LEU A 70 3.08 5.21 -4.59
N ILE A 71 2.55 6.36 -4.15
CA ILE A 71 1.14 6.72 -4.35
C ILE A 71 0.96 7.21 -5.79
N ASP A 72 0.10 6.52 -6.55
CA ASP A 72 -0.20 6.84 -7.94
C ASP A 72 -1.72 6.85 -8.18
N THR A 73 -2.29 8.04 -8.14
CA THR A 73 -3.73 8.25 -8.40
C THR A 73 -4.11 8.01 -9.86
N GLY A 74 -3.15 7.96 -10.77
CA GLY A 74 -3.35 7.63 -12.19
C GLY A 74 -3.41 6.14 -12.48
N SER A 75 -3.00 5.29 -11.53
CA SER A 75 -3.08 3.85 -11.68
C SER A 75 -4.40 3.30 -11.14
N GLN A 76 -5.08 2.48 -11.95
CA GLN A 76 -6.30 1.80 -11.52
C GLN A 76 -6.01 0.72 -10.48
N HIS A 77 -4.96 -0.06 -10.68
CA HIS A 77 -4.61 -1.19 -9.82
C HIS A 77 -3.43 -0.86 -8.90
N THR A 78 -3.46 -1.44 -7.70
CA THR A 78 -2.28 -1.50 -6.85
C THR A 78 -1.39 -2.64 -7.37
N HIS A 79 -0.13 -2.32 -7.65
CA HIS A 79 0.85 -3.25 -8.17
C HIS A 79 1.92 -3.57 -7.14
N VAL A 80 2.37 -4.82 -7.11
CA VAL A 80 3.47 -5.28 -6.27
C VAL A 80 4.49 -6.04 -7.11
N LYS A 81 5.74 -6.04 -6.70
CA LYS A 81 6.75 -6.90 -7.32
C LYS A 81 6.37 -8.38 -7.13
N LYS A 82 6.67 -9.18 -8.14
CA LYS A 82 6.34 -10.61 -8.15
C LYS A 82 7.01 -11.38 -7.00
N ASP A 83 8.25 -11.02 -6.65
CA ASP A 83 9.00 -11.62 -5.55
C ASP A 83 8.32 -11.50 -4.19
N ILE A 84 7.50 -10.47 -3.98
CA ILE A 84 6.72 -10.30 -2.74
C ILE A 84 5.67 -11.40 -2.59
N VAL A 85 4.87 -11.64 -3.63
CA VAL A 85 3.84 -12.67 -3.60
C VAL A 85 4.43 -14.08 -3.62
N ASP A 86 5.58 -14.26 -4.27
CA ASP A 86 6.34 -15.51 -4.27
C ASP A 86 6.91 -15.82 -2.89
N HIS A 87 7.47 -14.81 -2.20
CA HIS A 87 7.93 -14.96 -0.82
C HIS A 87 6.80 -15.35 0.14
N LEU A 88 5.61 -14.79 -0.07
CA LEU A 88 4.43 -15.14 0.72
C LEU A 88 3.85 -16.51 0.34
N GLY A 89 4.33 -17.13 -0.73
CA GLY A 89 3.84 -18.41 -1.22
C GLY A 89 2.35 -18.35 -1.61
N LEU A 90 1.94 -17.27 -2.26
CA LEU A 90 0.54 -17.05 -2.62
C LEU A 90 0.26 -17.57 -4.03
N ASP A 91 -0.90 -18.18 -4.19
CA ASP A 91 -1.47 -18.49 -5.49
C ASP A 91 -2.30 -17.30 -6.03
N PRO A 92 -2.35 -17.10 -7.35
CA PRO A 92 -3.19 -16.08 -7.93
C PRO A 92 -4.68 -16.36 -7.69
N VAL A 93 -5.47 -15.31 -7.51
CA VAL A 93 -6.93 -15.41 -7.31
C VAL A 93 -7.63 -15.93 -8.56
N SER A 94 -7.05 -15.71 -9.73
CA SER A 94 -7.55 -16.18 -11.03
C SER A 94 -6.42 -16.18 -12.07
N ASP A 95 -6.61 -16.95 -13.15
CA ASP A 95 -5.70 -16.98 -14.30
C ASP A 95 -5.87 -15.78 -15.25
N VAL A 96 -6.78 -14.86 -14.93
CA VAL A 96 -7.02 -13.66 -15.74
C VAL A 96 -5.84 -12.72 -15.63
N LYS A 97 -5.21 -12.44 -16.76
CA LYS A 97 -4.09 -11.51 -16.88
C LYS A 97 -4.60 -10.07 -16.90
N VAL A 98 -4.07 -9.25 -16.02
CA VAL A 98 -4.37 -7.81 -15.96
C VAL A 98 -3.28 -7.07 -16.74
N PRO A 99 -3.64 -6.30 -17.78
CA PRO A 99 -2.68 -5.50 -18.52
C PRO A 99 -2.24 -4.30 -17.70
N SER A 100 -0.95 -3.98 -17.77
CA SER A 100 -0.36 -2.79 -17.17
C SER A 100 0.49 -2.07 -18.21
N ARG A 101 0.28 -0.76 -18.37
CA ARG A 101 1.09 0.05 -19.28
C ARG A 101 2.41 0.41 -18.61
N ARG A 102 3.47 0.30 -19.38
CA ARG A 102 4.81 0.72 -18.98
C ARG A 102 5.04 2.18 -19.35
N PRO A 103 5.96 2.88 -18.67
CA PRO A 103 6.35 4.25 -19.04
C PRO A 103 6.88 4.38 -20.48
N ASP A 104 7.49 3.31 -21.02
CA ASP A 104 7.98 3.23 -22.40
C ASP A 104 6.88 2.95 -23.45
N GLY A 105 5.61 2.93 -23.02
CA GLY A 105 4.44 2.64 -23.87
C GLY A 105 4.18 1.15 -24.07
N GLY A 106 5.04 0.26 -23.60
CA GLY A 106 4.82 -1.18 -23.65
C GLY A 106 3.69 -1.64 -22.72
N VAL A 107 3.23 -2.87 -22.93
CA VAL A 107 2.22 -3.51 -22.06
C VAL A 107 2.85 -4.75 -21.44
N THR A 108 2.70 -4.87 -20.13
CA THR A 108 3.00 -6.08 -19.38
C THR A 108 1.72 -6.66 -18.82
N PHE A 109 1.76 -7.91 -18.39
CA PHE A 109 0.62 -8.58 -17.80
C PHE A 109 1.01 -9.12 -16.44
N GLY A 110 0.13 -8.91 -15.45
CA GLY A 110 0.24 -9.49 -14.12
C GLY A 110 -0.98 -10.33 -13.77
N LEU A 111 -0.85 -11.12 -12.72
CA LEU A 111 -1.96 -11.86 -12.12
C LEU A 111 -2.43 -11.17 -10.84
N LEU A 112 -3.68 -11.41 -10.48
CA LEU A 112 -4.28 -10.88 -9.26
C LEU A 112 -3.97 -11.79 -8.07
N TYR A 113 -3.54 -11.18 -6.98
CA TYR A 113 -3.31 -11.83 -5.69
C TYR A 113 -4.10 -11.12 -4.60
N ARG A 114 -4.33 -11.80 -3.50
CA ARG A 114 -4.94 -11.19 -2.32
C ARG A 114 -3.89 -11.11 -1.21
N VAL A 115 -3.66 -9.91 -0.71
CA VAL A 115 -2.67 -9.62 0.33
C VAL A 115 -3.28 -8.72 1.40
N ARG A 116 -2.65 -8.65 2.55
CA ARG A 116 -2.92 -7.62 3.57
C ARG A 116 -1.86 -6.54 3.45
N ILE A 117 -2.31 -5.28 3.34
CA ILE A 117 -1.44 -4.09 3.34
C ILE A 117 -1.75 -3.29 4.60
N SER A 118 -0.70 -2.87 5.32
CA SER A 118 -0.83 -1.97 6.47
C SER A 118 0.14 -0.78 6.38
N PHE A 119 -0.30 0.34 6.93
CA PHE A 119 0.44 1.59 7.04
C PHE A 119 0.86 1.80 8.50
N GLY A 120 2.07 2.28 8.74
CA GLY A 120 2.52 2.70 10.08
C GLY A 120 2.38 1.65 11.19
N GLY A 121 2.33 0.35 10.85
CA GLY A 121 2.16 -0.74 11.82
C GLY A 121 0.72 -0.97 12.27
N GLY A 122 -0.26 -0.37 11.61
CA GLY A 122 -1.68 -0.60 11.86
C GLY A 122 -2.18 -2.01 11.44
N PRO A 123 -3.45 -2.32 11.69
CA PRO A 123 -4.02 -3.66 11.48
C PRO A 123 -4.05 -4.07 10.01
N GLY A 124 -3.97 -3.11 9.09
CA GLY A 124 -4.00 -3.35 7.67
C GLY A 124 -5.35 -3.77 7.12
N ARG A 125 -5.41 -3.89 5.80
CA ARG A 125 -6.59 -4.25 5.04
C ARG A 125 -6.27 -5.29 3.98
N ASP A 126 -7.19 -6.24 3.79
CA ASP A 126 -7.10 -7.23 2.73
C ASP A 126 -7.51 -6.59 1.39
N VAL A 127 -6.61 -6.64 0.43
CA VAL A 127 -6.79 -6.00 -0.89
C VAL A 127 -6.35 -6.93 -2.01
N LYS A 128 -6.89 -6.69 -3.21
CA LYS A 128 -6.40 -7.33 -4.43
C LYS A 128 -5.30 -6.48 -5.03
N VAL A 129 -4.19 -7.12 -5.38
CA VAL A 129 -3.04 -6.48 -6.03
C VAL A 129 -2.69 -7.22 -7.31
N VAL A 130 -2.11 -6.52 -8.25
CA VAL A 130 -1.55 -7.11 -9.46
C VAL A 130 -0.07 -7.36 -9.22
N ALA A 131 0.36 -8.61 -9.32
CA ALA A 131 1.78 -8.96 -9.32
C ALA A 131 2.20 -9.43 -10.71
N GLY A 132 3.31 -8.90 -11.18
CA GLY A 132 3.85 -9.19 -12.49
C GLY A 132 5.16 -8.47 -12.68
N ALA A 133 5.64 -8.39 -13.92
CA ALA A 133 6.80 -7.61 -14.25
C ALA A 133 6.49 -6.13 -13.96
N ALA A 134 6.78 -5.68 -12.75
CA ALA A 134 6.75 -4.25 -12.45
C ALA A 134 7.81 -3.58 -13.31
N PRO A 135 7.41 -2.70 -14.22
CA PRO A 135 8.34 -2.13 -15.17
C PRO A 135 9.29 -1.19 -14.44
N GLY A 136 10.58 -1.53 -14.38
CA GLY A 136 11.71 -0.62 -14.19
C GLY A 136 11.61 0.50 -13.14
N VAL A 137 10.65 0.42 -12.22
CA VAL A 137 10.43 1.43 -11.18
C VAL A 137 11.22 1.05 -9.93
N PRO A 138 11.85 2.02 -9.26
CA PRO A 138 12.66 1.78 -8.08
C PRO A 138 11.83 1.39 -6.84
N HIS A 139 10.50 1.37 -6.94
CA HIS A 139 9.60 1.06 -5.83
C HIS A 139 9.18 -0.40 -5.85
N ASP A 140 8.93 -0.96 -4.67
CA ASP A 140 8.43 -2.34 -4.53
C ASP A 140 6.92 -2.42 -4.82
N VAL A 141 6.21 -1.31 -4.58
CA VAL A 141 4.75 -1.21 -4.67
C VAL A 141 4.34 0.10 -5.33
N LEU A 142 3.29 0.03 -6.13
CA LEU A 142 2.59 1.19 -6.66
C LEU A 142 1.15 1.14 -6.14
N ILE A 143 0.78 2.13 -5.32
CA ILE A 143 -0.56 2.20 -4.71
C ILE A 143 -1.49 2.89 -5.69
N GLY A 144 -2.39 2.11 -6.27
CA GLY A 144 -3.39 2.60 -7.21
C GLY A 144 -4.77 2.81 -6.56
N THR A 145 -5.73 3.22 -7.38
CA THR A 145 -7.08 3.59 -6.92
C THR A 145 -7.83 2.44 -6.27
N THR A 146 -7.56 1.17 -6.62
CA THR A 146 -8.16 0.02 -5.93
C THR A 146 -7.88 -0.02 -4.42
N LEU A 147 -6.73 0.50 -3.96
CA LEU A 147 -6.47 0.67 -2.53
C LEU A 147 -6.90 2.06 -2.04
N LEU A 148 -6.65 3.10 -2.84
CA LEU A 148 -6.93 4.49 -2.46
C LEU A 148 -8.43 4.75 -2.20
N THR A 149 -9.34 4.00 -2.82
CA THR A 149 -10.79 4.09 -2.53
C THR A 149 -11.14 3.72 -1.08
N HIS A 150 -10.24 3.09 -0.36
CA HIS A 150 -10.38 2.76 1.05
C HIS A 150 -9.56 3.66 1.98
N CYS A 151 -9.03 4.76 1.44
CA CYS A 151 -8.15 5.66 2.16
C CYS A 151 -8.66 7.10 2.13
N THR A 152 -8.26 7.87 3.12
CA THR A 152 -8.25 9.33 3.04
C THR A 152 -6.82 9.74 2.73
N LEU A 153 -6.62 10.51 1.66
CA LEU A 153 -5.34 11.08 1.27
C LEU A 153 -5.41 12.60 1.39
N SER A 154 -4.55 13.19 2.18
CA SER A 154 -4.37 14.64 2.30
C SER A 154 -3.00 15.01 1.72
N TRP A 155 -3.01 16.00 0.82
CA TRP A 155 -1.82 16.50 0.16
C TRP A 155 -1.60 17.97 0.52
N ASN A 156 -0.47 18.28 1.18
CA ASN A 156 -0.09 19.63 1.54
C ASN A 156 1.10 20.08 0.67
N GLY A 157 0.79 20.63 -0.49
CA GLY A 157 1.81 21.09 -1.43
C GLY A 157 2.73 22.18 -0.89
N PRO A 158 2.23 23.24 -0.21
CA PRO A 158 3.06 24.27 0.37
C PRO A 158 4.09 23.77 1.39
N GLU A 159 3.74 22.76 2.17
CA GLU A 159 4.64 22.16 3.17
C GLU A 159 5.41 20.95 2.61
N GLY A 160 5.09 20.53 1.40
CA GLY A 160 5.73 19.36 0.78
C GLY A 160 5.45 18.05 1.52
N THR A 161 4.26 17.92 2.15
CA THR A 161 3.90 16.75 2.94
C THR A 161 2.59 16.12 2.49
N PHE A 162 2.38 14.85 2.84
CA PHE A 162 1.10 14.17 2.67
C PHE A 162 0.79 13.31 3.89
N THR A 163 -0.50 13.02 4.07
CA THR A 163 -0.98 12.05 5.06
C THR A 163 -1.97 11.12 4.38
N ILE A 164 -1.82 9.83 4.61
CA ILE A 164 -2.75 8.81 4.15
C ILE A 164 -3.21 8.00 5.36
N SER A 165 -4.51 7.77 5.46
CA SER A 165 -5.09 6.90 6.49
C SER A 165 -6.09 5.94 5.88
N MET A 166 -6.02 4.68 6.30
CA MET A 166 -6.93 3.63 5.85
C MET A 166 -8.21 3.66 6.71
N LEU A 167 -9.37 3.55 6.06
CA LEU A 167 -10.70 3.61 6.67
C LEU A 167 -11.21 2.22 7.07
#